data_9b9011c548daa8af003e8fd93c39c019
#
_entry.id   9b9011c548daa8af003e8fd93c39c019
#
_cell.length_a   1.000
_cell.length_b   1.000
_cell.length_c   1.000
_cell.angle_alpha   90.00
_cell.angle_beta   90.00
_cell.angle_gamma   90.00
#
_symmetry.space_group_name_H-M   'P 1'
#
loop_
_entity.id
_entity.type
_entity.pdbx_description
1 polymer ?
#
loop_
_entity_poly.entity_id
_entity_poly.type
_entity_poly.pdbx_seq_one_letter_code
_entity_poly.pdbx_strand_id
1 'polypeptide(L)'
;MRVPPTRLMGLTPLVMLLGVVFAAEASPVAKVAYRRIDVQDSVTGELFPVALWYPTHAAPAPLFLTASLSACGLPAIVCRLISFEMQLAKNASPTDGKFGLIVISHGAGGLSLNHRDLAMALASHGYVVAAPTHPRGKDNDISGVSVWVGRPKQVSRIIDAVLEDTDLGPHIERKRIGVVGHSNGGYTALALAGAKPSTQALIAHCQQHVDDARFCAFGSPAAREATRRIGDIPDVRDPRVRAIVLMAPNAAPFDDEALGRVAVPVRAYGAERDDLTLVRYHADRLAKALPPGTEYLLIKRAGHFSFVASFPWALRFVVGEAARDPEGFDRDAMHEVINPEIVDFFDRKLRADEPDRRGGAQPAPSHPTAAIREGRCCDDDQLCGAPLELIALLGFYQTVSRAILRAVFLVD
;
A
#
# COMPACT_ATOMS: atom_id res chain seq x y z
N MET A 1 -57.46 75.70 -10.80
CA MET A 1 -56.30 75.32 -10.01
C MET A 1 -56.39 73.81 -9.82
N ARG A 2 -55.51 73.01 -10.51
CA ARG A 2 -55.49 71.57 -10.39
C ARG A 2 -54.27 71.17 -9.59
N VAL A 3 -54.43 70.43 -8.50
CA VAL A 3 -53.39 69.91 -7.67
C VAL A 3 -52.98 68.56 -8.28
N PRO A 4 -51.65 68.25 -8.43
CA PRO A 4 -51.17 66.96 -8.91
C PRO A 4 -51.06 65.94 -7.78
N PRO A 5 -51.17 64.61 -8.06
CA PRO A 5 -51.14 63.54 -7.05
C PRO A 5 -49.71 63.16 -6.65
N THR A 6 -49.50 63.02 -5.36
CA THR A 6 -48.32 62.52 -4.68
C THR A 6 -48.10 61.05 -4.96
N ARG A 7 -46.92 60.67 -5.47
CA ARG A 7 -46.46 59.29 -5.63
C ARG A 7 -45.94 58.76 -4.28
N LEU A 8 -46.55 57.70 -3.77
CA LEU A 8 -46.04 56.88 -2.69
C LEU A 8 -44.86 56.06 -3.22
N MET A 9 -43.68 56.23 -2.65
CA MET A 9 -42.51 55.38 -2.82
C MET A 9 -42.69 54.15 -1.91
N GLY A 10 -42.82 52.94 -2.55
CA GLY A 10 -42.85 51.69 -1.82
C GLY A 10 -41.41 51.31 -1.38
N LEU A 11 -41.21 51.18 -0.07
CA LEU A 11 -40.01 50.53 0.51
C LEU A 11 -40.16 49.01 0.39
N THR A 12 -39.32 48.40 -0.43
CA THR A 12 -39.17 46.96 -0.48
C THR A 12 -38.17 46.56 0.61
N PRO A 13 -38.50 45.63 1.54
CA PRO A 13 -37.54 45.17 2.54
C PRO A 13 -36.53 44.22 1.86
N LEU A 14 -35.27 44.59 1.94
CA LEU A 14 -34.13 43.73 1.56
C LEU A 14 -33.94 42.66 2.65
N VAL A 15 -34.42 41.45 2.39
CA VAL A 15 -34.13 40.26 3.26
C VAL A 15 -32.69 39.81 2.97
N MET A 16 -31.77 40.19 3.87
CA MET A 16 -30.43 39.59 3.91
C MET A 16 -30.55 38.12 4.37
N LEU A 17 -30.41 37.19 3.46
CA LEU A 17 -30.22 35.80 3.76
C LEU A 17 -28.76 35.63 4.27
N LEU A 18 -28.55 35.60 5.59
CA LEU A 18 -27.29 35.14 6.16
C LEU A 18 -27.16 33.62 5.86
N GLY A 19 -26.43 33.29 4.82
CA GLY A 19 -25.97 31.91 4.59
C GLY A 19 -24.96 31.54 5.65
N VAL A 20 -25.36 30.72 6.63
CA VAL A 20 -24.43 30.08 7.55
C VAL A 20 -23.69 29.01 6.74
N VAL A 21 -22.48 29.33 6.31
CA VAL A 21 -21.54 28.36 5.73
C VAL A 21 -21.10 27.47 6.88
N PHE A 22 -21.70 26.30 7.02
CA PHE A 22 -21.14 25.24 7.82
C PHE A 22 -19.88 24.75 7.08
N ALA A 23 -18.71 25.22 7.51
CA ALA A 23 -17.46 24.57 7.18
C ALA A 23 -17.57 23.14 7.74
N ALA A 24 -17.57 22.14 6.86
CA ALA A 24 -17.40 20.76 7.28
C ALA A 24 -16.03 20.68 7.96
N GLU A 25 -16.00 20.59 9.27
CA GLU A 25 -14.79 20.33 10.03
C GLU A 25 -14.27 18.97 9.54
N ALA A 26 -13.11 18.99 8.86
CA ALA A 26 -12.36 17.77 8.58
C ALA A 26 -12.16 17.06 9.91
N SER A 27 -12.56 15.79 9.99
CA SER A 27 -12.35 15.00 11.21
C SER A 27 -10.89 15.11 11.59
N PRO A 28 -10.55 15.43 12.85
CA PRO A 28 -9.17 15.59 13.25
C PRO A 28 -8.40 14.31 12.94
N VAL A 29 -7.27 14.46 12.26
CA VAL A 29 -6.36 13.35 11.95
C VAL A 29 -5.96 12.67 13.26
N ALA A 30 -6.28 11.39 13.41
CA ALA A 30 -6.01 10.66 14.64
C ALA A 30 -4.49 10.45 14.82
N LYS A 31 -4.03 10.49 16.08
CA LYS A 31 -2.70 10.02 16.41
C LYS A 31 -2.62 8.52 16.19
N VAL A 32 -1.45 8.02 15.79
CA VAL A 32 -1.27 6.63 15.41
C VAL A 32 -0.39 5.90 16.42
N ALA A 33 -0.89 4.78 16.91
CA ALA A 33 -0.12 3.81 17.66
C ALA A 33 0.49 2.76 16.72
N TYR A 34 1.58 2.16 17.19
CA TYR A 34 2.26 1.07 16.52
C TYR A 34 2.59 -0.05 17.49
N ARG A 35 2.30 -1.28 17.09
CA ARG A 35 2.84 -2.48 17.75
C ARG A 35 3.12 -3.57 16.74
N ARG A 36 3.81 -4.59 17.17
CA ARG A 36 4.09 -5.79 16.38
C ARG A 36 3.49 -7.00 17.09
N ILE A 37 2.89 -7.89 16.32
CA ILE A 37 2.47 -9.22 16.76
C ILE A 37 3.14 -10.27 15.90
N ASP A 38 3.24 -11.50 16.39
CA ASP A 38 3.65 -12.66 15.62
C ASP A 38 2.43 -13.54 15.37
N VAL A 39 2.20 -13.92 14.11
CA VAL A 39 1.08 -14.73 13.66
C VAL A 39 1.61 -16.06 13.17
N GLN A 40 0.93 -17.16 13.53
CA GLN A 40 1.31 -18.50 13.08
C GLN A 40 0.82 -18.76 11.66
N ASP A 41 1.72 -19.12 10.77
CA ASP A 41 1.40 -19.56 9.41
C ASP A 41 0.69 -20.91 9.45
N SER A 42 -0.50 -20.98 8.87
CA SER A 42 -1.30 -22.21 8.85
C SER A 42 -0.74 -23.31 7.94
N VAL A 43 0.22 -23.00 7.07
CA VAL A 43 0.83 -23.95 6.13
C VAL A 43 2.12 -24.52 6.70
N THR A 44 2.98 -23.67 7.27
CA THR A 44 4.31 -24.06 7.76
C THR A 44 4.36 -24.27 9.27
N GLY A 45 3.43 -23.67 10.01
CA GLY A 45 3.45 -23.61 11.47
C GLY A 45 4.41 -22.57 12.06
N GLU A 46 5.19 -21.90 11.23
CA GLU A 46 6.17 -20.89 11.64
C GLU A 46 5.48 -19.58 12.04
N LEU A 47 6.10 -18.85 12.97
CA LEU A 47 5.67 -17.52 13.34
C LEU A 47 6.23 -16.50 12.35
N PHE A 48 5.38 -15.55 11.92
CA PHE A 48 5.82 -14.43 11.09
C PHE A 48 5.32 -13.08 11.65
N PRO A 49 6.13 -12.03 11.52
CA PRO A 49 5.81 -10.75 12.12
C PRO A 49 4.78 -9.97 11.30
N VAL A 50 3.86 -9.35 12.03
CA VAL A 50 2.85 -8.42 11.51
C VAL A 50 2.97 -7.10 12.24
N ALA A 51 3.19 -6.02 11.51
CA ALA A 51 3.15 -4.67 12.04
C ALA A 51 1.71 -4.17 12.05
N LEU A 52 1.31 -3.53 13.14
CA LEU A 52 -0.03 -2.96 13.34
C LEU A 52 0.08 -1.45 13.55
N TRP A 53 -0.73 -0.69 12.83
CA TRP A 53 -0.96 0.75 13.02
C TRP A 53 -2.44 0.96 13.33
N TYR A 54 -2.76 1.80 14.33
CA TYR A 54 -4.14 2.00 14.73
C TYR A 54 -4.32 3.35 15.45
N PRO A 55 -5.55 3.91 15.44
CA PRO A 55 -5.86 5.16 16.13
C PRO A 55 -5.63 5.08 17.64
N THR A 56 -5.06 6.15 18.22
CA THR A 56 -4.84 6.28 19.66
C THR A 56 -4.97 7.72 20.13
N HIS A 57 -5.22 7.92 21.43
CA HIS A 57 -5.12 9.23 22.08
C HIS A 57 -3.70 9.55 22.60
N ALA A 58 -2.85 8.53 22.71
CA ALA A 58 -1.50 8.69 23.23
C ALA A 58 -0.66 9.64 22.37
N ALA A 59 0.20 10.42 23.02
CA ALA A 59 1.11 11.31 22.31
C ALA A 59 2.15 10.50 21.51
N PRO A 60 2.36 10.81 20.22
CA PRO A 60 3.40 10.19 19.43
C PRO A 60 4.79 10.66 19.88
N ALA A 61 5.77 9.81 19.71
CA ALA A 61 7.19 10.12 19.89
C ALA A 61 8.01 9.55 18.73
N PRO A 62 9.24 10.03 18.50
CA PRO A 62 10.12 9.44 17.51
C PRO A 62 10.36 7.96 17.79
N LEU A 63 9.92 7.10 16.86
CA LEU A 63 10.11 5.66 16.91
C LEU A 63 10.92 5.20 15.71
N PHE A 64 12.05 4.51 15.96
CA PHE A 64 12.93 3.98 14.93
C PHE A 64 12.54 2.53 14.64
N LEU A 65 11.91 2.31 13.48
CA LEU A 65 11.48 1.00 13.04
C LEU A 65 12.56 0.38 12.14
N THR A 66 13.04 -0.80 12.49
CA THR A 66 13.97 -1.58 11.65
C THR A 66 13.23 -2.67 10.90
N ALA A 67 13.67 -2.94 9.68
CA ALA A 67 13.13 -4.01 8.85
C ALA A 67 13.41 -5.39 9.45
N SER A 68 14.49 -5.56 10.19
CA SER A 68 14.88 -6.80 10.86
C SER A 68 15.34 -6.53 12.29
N LEU A 69 14.94 -7.39 13.24
CA LEU A 69 15.40 -7.35 14.62
C LEU A 69 16.89 -7.71 14.75
N SER A 70 17.42 -8.58 13.87
CA SER A 70 18.83 -8.93 13.84
C SER A 70 19.74 -7.76 13.46
N ALA A 71 19.23 -6.74 12.79
CA ALA A 71 19.99 -5.51 12.55
C ALA A 71 20.27 -4.69 13.83
N CYS A 72 19.49 -4.89 14.90
CA CYS A 72 19.66 -4.18 16.18
C CYS A 72 20.84 -4.71 17.04
N GLY A 73 21.55 -5.75 16.61
CA GLY A 73 22.84 -6.15 17.18
C GLY A 73 24.02 -5.27 16.78
N LEU A 74 23.80 -4.27 15.92
CA LEU A 74 24.82 -3.32 15.48
C LEU A 74 24.90 -2.10 16.43
N PRO A 75 25.99 -1.32 16.40
CA PRO A 75 26.09 -0.08 17.15
C PRO A 75 24.89 0.84 16.88
N ALA A 76 24.36 1.51 17.91
CA ALA A 76 23.14 2.31 17.84
C ALA A 76 23.12 3.33 16.67
N ILE A 77 24.26 3.92 16.34
CA ILE A 77 24.39 4.85 15.20
C ILE A 77 24.10 4.16 13.87
N VAL A 78 24.54 2.90 13.68
CA VAL A 78 24.30 2.13 12.47
C VAL A 78 22.82 1.73 12.38
N CYS A 79 22.24 1.29 13.50
CA CYS A 79 20.80 0.98 13.56
C CYS A 79 19.94 2.18 13.17
N ARG A 80 20.30 3.39 13.59
CA ARG A 80 19.59 4.61 13.19
C ARG A 80 19.66 4.89 11.70
N LEU A 81 20.82 4.67 11.08
CA LEU A 81 21.01 4.91 9.64
C LEU A 81 20.17 3.98 8.74
N ILE A 82 19.80 2.80 9.24
CA ILE A 82 19.02 1.78 8.52
C ILE A 82 17.56 1.67 9.03
N SER A 83 17.16 2.53 9.95
CA SER A 83 15.81 2.57 10.52
C SER A 83 14.95 3.62 9.83
N PHE A 84 13.64 3.38 9.86
CA PHE A 84 12.64 4.35 9.47
C PHE A 84 12.17 5.11 10.70
N GLU A 85 12.46 6.40 10.77
CA GLU A 85 11.93 7.25 11.84
C GLU A 85 10.49 7.62 11.55
N MET A 86 9.59 7.36 12.51
CA MET A 86 8.18 7.68 12.42
C MET A 86 7.68 8.27 13.75
N GLN A 87 6.72 9.19 13.69
CA GLN A 87 6.06 9.74 14.87
C GLN A 87 4.89 8.82 15.27
N LEU A 88 5.10 7.97 16.26
CA LEU A 88 4.17 6.90 16.66
C LEU A 88 4.10 6.73 18.17
N ALA A 89 2.93 6.33 18.69
CA ALA A 89 2.77 5.91 20.07
C ALA A 89 2.99 4.39 20.18
N LYS A 90 4.16 3.98 20.72
CA LYS A 90 4.53 2.57 20.81
C LYS A 90 3.66 1.82 21.83
N ASN A 91 3.01 0.74 21.42
CA ASN A 91 2.20 -0.16 22.27
C ASN A 91 1.11 0.58 23.09
N ALA A 92 0.60 1.70 22.56
CA ALA A 92 -0.47 2.44 23.24
C ALA A 92 -1.82 1.76 23.01
N SER A 93 -2.77 1.98 23.93
CA SER A 93 -4.14 1.50 23.76
C SER A 93 -4.82 2.18 22.56
N PRO A 94 -5.70 1.45 21.85
CA PRO A 94 -6.53 2.07 20.81
C PRO A 94 -7.46 3.13 21.42
N THR A 95 -7.87 4.11 20.62
CA THR A 95 -8.96 5.01 20.99
C THR A 95 -10.30 4.29 20.94
N ASP A 96 -11.30 4.82 21.64
CA ASP A 96 -12.66 4.29 21.56
C ASP A 96 -13.24 4.41 20.15
N GLY A 97 -14.13 3.49 19.81
CA GLY A 97 -14.82 3.47 18.51
C GLY A 97 -14.77 2.14 17.79
N LYS A 98 -15.26 2.16 16.55
CA LYS A 98 -15.23 1.02 15.62
C LYS A 98 -14.45 1.39 14.38
N PHE A 99 -13.48 0.58 14.02
CA PHE A 99 -12.54 0.79 12.93
C PHE A 99 -12.68 -0.29 11.87
N GLY A 100 -12.51 0.08 10.61
CA GLY A 100 -12.25 -0.90 9.57
C GLY A 100 -10.86 -1.51 9.72
N LEU A 101 -10.67 -2.72 9.21
CA LEU A 101 -9.36 -3.39 9.15
C LEU A 101 -8.87 -3.40 7.71
N ILE A 102 -7.66 -2.91 7.48
CA ILE A 102 -6.98 -3.00 6.18
C ILE A 102 -5.72 -3.86 6.33
N VAL A 103 -5.61 -4.90 5.52
CA VAL A 103 -4.38 -5.70 5.45
C VAL A 103 -3.58 -5.26 4.23
N ILE A 104 -2.30 -4.92 4.40
CA ILE A 104 -1.40 -4.51 3.31
C ILE A 104 -0.43 -5.66 3.01
N SER A 105 -0.62 -6.33 1.87
CA SER A 105 0.27 -7.40 1.38
C SER A 105 1.32 -6.83 0.43
N HIS A 106 2.59 -6.91 0.81
CA HIS A 106 3.72 -6.40 0.04
C HIS A 106 4.08 -7.26 -1.18
N GLY A 107 4.91 -6.73 -2.08
CA GLY A 107 5.47 -7.44 -3.24
C GLY A 107 6.43 -8.57 -2.85
N ALA A 108 7.02 -9.23 -3.86
CA ALA A 108 8.03 -10.25 -3.65
C ALA A 108 9.25 -9.67 -2.92
N GLY A 109 9.78 -10.40 -1.92
CA GLY A 109 10.93 -9.96 -1.14
C GLY A 109 10.69 -8.73 -0.25
N GLY A 110 9.47 -8.20 -0.19
CA GLY A 110 9.13 -7.04 0.62
C GLY A 110 9.05 -7.33 2.12
N LEU A 111 8.73 -6.28 2.88
CA LEU A 111 8.67 -6.27 4.34
C LEU A 111 7.43 -5.51 4.80
N SER A 112 7.04 -5.70 6.04
CA SER A 112 5.89 -5.02 6.68
C SER A 112 5.96 -3.48 6.61
N LEU A 113 7.15 -2.90 6.48
CA LEU A 113 7.36 -1.45 6.45
C LEU A 113 7.39 -0.85 5.04
N ASN A 114 7.23 -1.67 3.99
CA ASN A 114 7.34 -1.18 2.61
C ASN A 114 6.25 -0.16 2.22
N HIS A 115 5.09 -0.21 2.86
CA HIS A 115 3.96 0.70 2.63
C HIS A 115 3.57 1.43 3.92
N ARG A 116 4.58 1.80 4.74
CA ARG A 116 4.37 2.42 6.06
C ARG A 116 3.71 3.80 6.01
N ASP A 117 3.93 4.55 4.95
CA ASP A 117 3.30 5.85 4.69
C ASP A 117 1.80 5.71 4.41
N LEU A 118 1.41 4.75 3.58
CA LEU A 118 0.02 4.38 3.37
C LEU A 118 -0.61 3.83 4.67
N ALA A 119 0.13 3.01 5.43
CA ALA A 119 -0.36 2.50 6.72
C ALA A 119 -0.62 3.65 7.71
N MET A 120 0.26 4.66 7.76
CA MET A 120 0.04 5.88 8.53
C MET A 120 -1.19 6.65 8.06
N ALA A 121 -1.35 6.86 6.75
CA ALA A 121 -2.49 7.58 6.20
C ALA A 121 -3.81 6.88 6.56
N LEU A 122 -3.91 5.58 6.37
CA LEU A 122 -5.10 4.79 6.73
C LEU A 122 -5.38 4.82 8.24
N ALA A 123 -4.36 4.61 9.07
CA ALA A 123 -4.54 4.58 10.53
C ALA A 123 -4.95 5.94 11.09
N SER A 124 -4.39 7.03 10.57
CA SER A 124 -4.77 8.39 10.97
C SER A 124 -6.21 8.76 10.57
N HIS A 125 -6.82 8.02 9.64
CA HIS A 125 -8.21 8.17 9.20
C HIS A 125 -9.16 7.12 9.79
N GLY A 126 -8.76 6.42 10.85
CA GLY A 126 -9.66 5.55 11.62
C GLY A 126 -9.72 4.10 11.10
N TYR A 127 -8.64 3.60 10.53
CA TYR A 127 -8.47 2.19 10.23
C TYR A 127 -7.46 1.53 11.18
N VAL A 128 -7.66 0.27 11.49
CA VAL A 128 -6.60 -0.62 11.95
C VAL A 128 -5.92 -1.19 10.72
N VAL A 129 -4.61 -1.05 10.62
CA VAL A 129 -3.83 -1.54 9.49
C VAL A 129 -2.89 -2.64 9.95
N ALA A 130 -2.92 -3.77 9.27
CA ALA A 130 -2.03 -4.91 9.51
C ALA A 130 -1.15 -5.15 8.27
N ALA A 131 0.17 -5.13 8.44
CA ALA A 131 1.10 -5.41 7.37
C ALA A 131 2.08 -6.53 7.79
N PRO A 132 2.03 -7.71 7.17
CA PRO A 132 2.97 -8.78 7.44
C PRO A 132 4.34 -8.53 6.82
N THR A 133 5.37 -9.19 7.36
CA THR A 133 6.49 -9.65 6.56
C THR A 133 6.20 -11.11 6.22
N HIS A 134 5.76 -11.36 5.00
CA HIS A 134 5.39 -12.71 4.57
C HIS A 134 6.59 -13.66 4.68
N PRO A 135 6.41 -14.86 5.26
CA PRO A 135 7.44 -15.89 5.26
C PRO A 135 7.96 -16.16 3.85
N ARG A 136 9.25 -16.39 3.75
CA ARG A 136 9.86 -16.89 2.53
C ARG A 136 9.71 -18.40 2.49
N GLY A 137 9.56 -18.97 1.31
CA GLY A 137 9.60 -20.41 1.13
C GLY A 137 10.94 -21.01 1.49
N LYS A 138 11.06 -22.34 1.41
CA LYS A 138 12.35 -23.02 1.58
C LYS A 138 13.41 -22.36 0.67
N ASP A 139 14.62 -22.32 1.14
CA ASP A 139 15.77 -21.68 0.46
C ASP A 139 15.58 -20.17 0.16
N ASN A 140 14.87 -19.46 1.03
CA ASN A 140 14.54 -18.04 0.84
C ASN A 140 13.75 -17.74 -0.44
N ASP A 141 12.98 -18.70 -0.94
CA ASP A 141 12.19 -18.52 -2.13
C ASP A 141 11.03 -17.55 -1.91
N ILE A 142 10.98 -16.52 -2.74
CA ILE A 142 9.95 -15.46 -2.74
C ILE A 142 8.90 -15.66 -3.84
N SER A 143 8.84 -16.88 -4.39
CA SER A 143 7.93 -17.28 -5.45
C SER A 143 7.32 -18.67 -5.16
N GLY A 144 6.66 -19.27 -6.12
CA GLY A 144 6.13 -20.62 -5.99
C GLY A 144 5.01 -20.77 -4.97
N VAL A 145 4.98 -21.90 -4.28
CA VAL A 145 3.88 -22.30 -3.36
C VAL A 145 3.68 -21.29 -2.23
N SER A 146 4.75 -20.72 -1.71
CA SER A 146 4.70 -19.71 -0.64
C SER A 146 3.91 -18.47 -1.06
N VAL A 147 3.94 -18.12 -2.34
CA VAL A 147 3.17 -16.99 -2.89
C VAL A 147 1.76 -17.44 -3.24
N TRP A 148 1.62 -18.49 -4.07
CA TRP A 148 0.33 -18.83 -4.68
C TRP A 148 -0.67 -19.40 -3.70
N VAL A 149 -0.20 -20.14 -2.69
CA VAL A 149 -1.05 -20.77 -1.68
C VAL A 149 -0.87 -20.14 -0.30
N GLY A 150 0.38 -19.84 0.08
CA GLY A 150 0.72 -19.37 1.41
C GLY A 150 0.17 -17.97 1.70
N ARG A 151 0.48 -16.97 0.87
CA ARG A 151 0.12 -15.57 1.16
C ARG A 151 -1.36 -15.29 1.35
N PRO A 152 -2.29 -15.78 0.51
CA PRO A 152 -3.71 -15.60 0.78
C PRO A 152 -4.14 -16.17 2.12
N LYS A 153 -3.66 -17.39 2.49
CA LYS A 153 -3.94 -18.01 3.79
C LYS A 153 -3.35 -17.22 4.95
N GLN A 154 -2.13 -16.67 4.79
CA GLN A 154 -1.51 -15.81 5.80
C GLN A 154 -2.34 -14.54 6.04
N VAL A 155 -2.85 -13.89 4.98
CA VAL A 155 -3.74 -12.71 5.13
C VAL A 155 -5.03 -13.09 5.88
N SER A 156 -5.67 -14.21 5.55
CA SER A 156 -6.84 -14.70 6.30
C SER A 156 -6.50 -14.95 7.78
N ARG A 157 -5.35 -15.54 8.10
CA ARG A 157 -4.88 -15.73 9.48
C ARG A 157 -4.58 -14.42 10.21
N ILE A 158 -4.08 -13.41 9.51
CA ILE A 158 -3.91 -12.06 10.08
C ILE A 158 -5.26 -11.45 10.44
N ILE A 159 -6.27 -11.59 9.57
CA ILE A 159 -7.63 -11.14 9.87
C ILE A 159 -8.15 -11.84 11.13
N ASP A 160 -7.98 -13.17 11.23
CA ASP A 160 -8.36 -13.92 12.45
C ASP A 160 -7.64 -13.37 13.68
N ALA A 161 -6.31 -13.26 13.62
CA ALA A 161 -5.49 -12.82 14.75
C ALA A 161 -5.85 -11.41 15.25
N VAL A 162 -6.16 -10.47 14.34
CA VAL A 162 -6.59 -9.12 14.72
C VAL A 162 -8.01 -9.12 15.29
N LEU A 163 -8.90 -9.96 14.78
CA LEU A 163 -10.26 -10.07 15.29
C LEU A 163 -10.32 -10.77 16.66
N GLU A 164 -9.35 -11.63 16.96
CA GLU A 164 -9.20 -12.36 18.22
C GLU A 164 -8.35 -11.60 19.24
N ASP A 165 -7.66 -10.55 18.81
CA ASP A 165 -6.82 -9.71 19.67
C ASP A 165 -7.65 -9.05 20.78
N THR A 166 -7.20 -9.14 22.04
CA THR A 166 -7.96 -8.69 23.21
C THR A 166 -8.16 -7.20 23.25
N ASP A 167 -7.22 -6.42 22.70
CA ASP A 167 -7.27 -4.95 22.71
C ASP A 167 -7.93 -4.39 21.45
N LEU A 168 -7.57 -4.90 20.27
CA LEU A 168 -8.04 -4.39 18.98
C LEU A 168 -9.33 -5.05 18.51
N GLY A 169 -9.50 -6.35 18.73
CA GLY A 169 -10.67 -7.10 18.23
C GLY A 169 -12.02 -6.49 18.61
N PRO A 170 -12.23 -6.02 19.86
CA PRO A 170 -13.45 -5.31 20.25
C PRO A 170 -13.72 -4.03 19.46
N HIS A 171 -12.68 -3.42 18.88
CA HIS A 171 -12.78 -2.18 18.11
C HIS A 171 -12.91 -2.41 16.59
N ILE A 172 -12.83 -3.65 16.09
CA ILE A 172 -12.94 -3.93 14.66
C ILE A 172 -14.40 -4.06 14.22
N GLU A 173 -14.78 -3.29 13.20
CA GLU A 173 -16.03 -3.50 12.47
C GLU A 173 -15.84 -4.62 11.44
N ARG A 174 -16.37 -5.80 11.74
CA ARG A 174 -16.15 -7.05 10.98
C ARG A 174 -16.62 -6.98 9.52
N LYS A 175 -17.52 -6.06 9.19
CA LYS A 175 -18.02 -5.84 7.82
C LYS A 175 -17.15 -4.87 7.02
N ARG A 176 -16.14 -4.25 7.64
CA ARG A 176 -15.29 -3.22 7.05
C ARG A 176 -13.85 -3.69 6.92
N ILE A 177 -13.64 -4.80 6.19
CA ILE A 177 -12.31 -5.39 5.98
C ILE A 177 -11.91 -5.21 4.52
N GLY A 178 -10.75 -4.59 4.29
CA GLY A 178 -10.16 -4.39 2.97
C GLY A 178 -8.74 -4.96 2.88
N VAL A 179 -8.28 -5.16 1.65
CA VAL A 179 -6.92 -5.59 1.37
C VAL A 179 -6.27 -4.66 0.35
N VAL A 180 -5.05 -4.21 0.64
CA VAL A 180 -4.17 -3.54 -0.32
C VAL A 180 -3.08 -4.52 -0.75
N GLY A 181 -2.83 -4.62 -2.05
CA GLY A 181 -1.79 -5.51 -2.56
C GLY A 181 -0.88 -4.84 -3.58
N HIS A 182 0.45 -4.93 -3.37
CA HIS A 182 1.45 -4.51 -4.32
C HIS A 182 2.10 -5.72 -5.00
N SER A 183 2.22 -5.72 -6.34
CA SER A 183 2.90 -6.78 -7.08
C SER A 183 2.28 -8.17 -6.78
N ASN A 184 3.04 -9.11 -6.20
CA ASN A 184 2.51 -10.39 -5.69
C ASN A 184 1.48 -10.22 -4.58
N GLY A 185 1.49 -9.11 -3.84
CA GLY A 185 0.39 -8.75 -2.94
C GLY A 185 -0.90 -8.43 -3.69
N GLY A 186 -0.81 -7.88 -4.90
CA GLY A 186 -1.95 -7.68 -5.81
C GLY A 186 -2.59 -8.99 -6.22
N TYR A 187 -1.77 -9.99 -6.57
CA TYR A 187 -2.23 -11.37 -6.72
C TYR A 187 -3.00 -11.84 -5.48
N THR A 188 -2.40 -11.67 -4.29
CA THR A 188 -3.02 -12.08 -3.02
C THR A 188 -4.38 -11.42 -2.81
N ALA A 189 -4.49 -10.13 -3.06
CA ALA A 189 -5.75 -9.38 -2.91
C ALA A 189 -6.83 -9.87 -3.90
N LEU A 190 -6.47 -10.12 -5.17
CA LEU A 190 -7.38 -10.66 -6.18
C LEU A 190 -7.89 -12.05 -5.81
N ALA A 191 -7.00 -12.94 -5.36
CA ALA A 191 -7.35 -14.30 -4.94
C ALA A 191 -8.32 -14.28 -3.74
N LEU A 192 -8.06 -13.44 -2.73
CA LEU A 192 -8.95 -13.26 -1.58
C LEU A 192 -10.31 -12.66 -1.97
N ALA A 193 -10.35 -11.82 -3.00
CA ALA A 193 -11.57 -11.21 -3.53
C ALA A 193 -12.41 -12.16 -4.41
N GLY A 194 -11.92 -13.38 -4.69
CA GLY A 194 -12.65 -14.42 -5.41
C GLY A 194 -12.19 -14.70 -6.83
N ALA A 195 -11.12 -14.05 -7.31
CA ALA A 195 -10.47 -14.50 -8.53
C ALA A 195 -9.76 -15.83 -8.27
N LYS A 196 -10.22 -16.92 -8.87
CA LYS A 196 -9.58 -18.23 -8.72
C LYS A 196 -8.28 -18.27 -9.54
N PRO A 197 -7.11 -18.40 -8.90
CA PRO A 197 -5.85 -18.47 -9.63
C PRO A 197 -5.67 -19.83 -10.31
N SER A 198 -4.91 -19.84 -11.41
CA SER A 198 -4.59 -21.03 -12.17
C SER A 198 -3.12 -21.06 -12.56
N THR A 199 -2.44 -22.20 -12.31
CA THR A 199 -1.09 -22.42 -12.80
C THR A 199 -1.06 -22.50 -14.32
N GLN A 200 -2.13 -22.97 -14.94
CA GLN A 200 -2.24 -23.02 -16.39
C GLN A 200 -2.34 -21.62 -17.00
N ALA A 201 -3.11 -20.71 -16.38
CA ALA A 201 -3.15 -19.32 -16.83
C ALA A 201 -1.76 -18.66 -16.74
N LEU A 202 -1.01 -18.89 -15.66
CA LEU A 202 0.35 -18.39 -15.49
C LEU A 202 1.30 -18.95 -16.58
N ILE A 203 1.23 -20.25 -16.87
CA ILE A 203 2.06 -20.89 -17.90
C ILE A 203 1.69 -20.33 -19.28
N ALA A 204 0.40 -20.26 -19.60
CA ALA A 204 -0.09 -19.72 -20.86
C ALA A 204 0.32 -18.26 -21.04
N HIS A 205 0.25 -17.44 -20.00
CA HIS A 205 0.73 -16.06 -20.01
C HIS A 205 2.18 -15.98 -20.48
N CYS A 206 3.08 -16.75 -19.87
CA CYS A 206 4.50 -16.72 -20.22
C CYS A 206 4.82 -17.33 -21.59
N GLN A 207 3.98 -18.23 -22.11
CA GLN A 207 4.11 -18.75 -23.46
C GLN A 207 3.65 -17.73 -24.52
N GLN A 208 2.59 -16.99 -24.24
CA GLN A 208 1.99 -16.02 -25.15
C GLN A 208 2.70 -14.66 -25.14
N HIS A 209 3.26 -14.26 -24.00
CA HIS A 209 3.86 -12.95 -23.79
C HIS A 209 5.36 -13.07 -23.51
N VAL A 210 6.10 -13.50 -24.54
CA VAL A 210 7.56 -13.71 -24.45
C VAL A 210 8.34 -12.43 -24.13
N ASP A 211 7.76 -11.28 -24.38
CA ASP A 211 8.30 -9.96 -24.08
C ASP A 211 8.05 -9.53 -22.61
N ASP A 212 7.21 -10.26 -21.84
CA ASP A 212 7.12 -10.12 -20.38
C ASP A 212 8.21 -10.96 -19.68
N ALA A 213 9.42 -10.87 -20.23
CA ALA A 213 10.52 -11.77 -19.90
C ALA A 213 11.01 -11.64 -18.46
N ARG A 214 11.03 -10.41 -17.89
CA ARG A 214 11.43 -10.21 -16.48
C ARG A 214 10.46 -10.88 -15.52
N PHE A 215 9.17 -10.74 -15.76
CA PHE A 215 8.14 -11.42 -14.98
C PHE A 215 8.27 -12.94 -15.09
N CYS A 216 8.33 -13.46 -16.29
CA CYS A 216 8.36 -14.90 -16.55
C CYS A 216 9.66 -15.60 -16.11
N ALA A 217 10.76 -14.85 -16.03
CA ALA A 217 12.02 -15.33 -15.48
C ALA A 217 12.13 -15.16 -13.96
N PHE A 218 11.14 -14.50 -13.32
CA PHE A 218 11.20 -14.21 -11.90
C PHE A 218 11.16 -15.47 -11.03
N GLY A 219 11.94 -15.46 -9.94
CA GLY A 219 12.11 -16.60 -9.05
C GLY A 219 13.16 -17.61 -9.53
N SER A 220 13.52 -18.53 -8.64
CA SER A 220 14.49 -19.58 -8.96
C SER A 220 13.95 -20.58 -9.98
N PRO A 221 14.79 -21.26 -10.76
CA PRO A 221 14.35 -22.36 -11.62
C PRO A 221 13.57 -23.44 -10.85
N ALA A 222 13.99 -23.76 -9.62
CA ALA A 222 13.32 -24.73 -8.75
C ALA A 222 11.93 -24.25 -8.33
N ALA A 223 11.76 -22.96 -8.02
CA ALA A 223 10.46 -22.39 -7.67
C ALA A 223 9.48 -22.37 -8.84
N ARG A 224 9.96 -22.04 -10.04
CA ARG A 224 9.15 -22.11 -11.27
C ARG A 224 8.71 -23.54 -11.56
N GLU A 225 9.58 -24.52 -11.37
CA GLU A 225 9.25 -25.93 -11.54
C GLU A 225 8.28 -26.42 -10.44
N ALA A 226 8.49 -26.00 -9.19
CA ALA A 226 7.55 -26.28 -8.09
C ALA A 226 6.16 -25.70 -8.39
N THR A 227 6.08 -24.47 -8.94
CA THR A 227 4.82 -23.86 -9.37
C THR A 227 4.10 -24.69 -10.43
N ARG A 228 4.81 -25.23 -11.43
CA ARG A 228 4.22 -26.10 -12.44
C ARG A 228 3.66 -27.39 -11.88
N ARG A 229 4.23 -27.87 -10.76
CA ARG A 229 3.80 -29.11 -10.07
C ARG A 229 2.66 -28.94 -9.07
N ILE A 230 2.31 -27.69 -8.71
CA ILE A 230 1.20 -27.43 -7.77
C ILE A 230 -0.12 -27.99 -8.29
N GLY A 231 -0.26 -28.12 -9.62
CA GLY A 231 -1.53 -28.43 -10.25
C GLY A 231 -2.53 -27.29 -10.09
N ASP A 232 -3.73 -27.58 -9.61
CA ASP A 232 -4.73 -26.55 -9.32
C ASP A 232 -4.40 -25.81 -8.04
N ILE A 233 -4.29 -24.49 -8.14
CA ILE A 233 -4.24 -23.62 -6.97
C ILE A 233 -5.62 -23.60 -6.33
N PRO A 234 -5.75 -23.91 -5.02
CA PRO A 234 -7.04 -23.95 -4.34
C PRO A 234 -7.72 -22.58 -4.39
N ASP A 235 -9.05 -22.58 -4.34
CA ASP A 235 -9.82 -21.36 -4.06
C ASP A 235 -9.52 -20.91 -2.63
N VAL A 236 -9.01 -19.70 -2.51
CA VAL A 236 -8.57 -19.08 -1.25
C VAL A 236 -9.36 -17.79 -0.94
N ARG A 237 -10.53 -17.67 -1.54
CA ARG A 237 -11.44 -16.54 -1.28
C ARG A 237 -11.72 -16.41 0.22
N ASP A 238 -11.64 -15.17 0.70
CA ASP A 238 -12.08 -14.81 2.06
C ASP A 238 -13.32 -13.89 1.98
N PRO A 239 -14.52 -14.38 2.34
CA PRO A 239 -15.76 -13.60 2.21
C PRO A 239 -15.82 -12.39 3.13
N ARG A 240 -14.89 -12.24 4.07
CA ARG A 240 -14.77 -11.07 4.94
C ARG A 240 -14.15 -9.89 4.21
N VAL A 241 -13.39 -10.11 3.13
CA VAL A 241 -12.81 -9.05 2.30
C VAL A 241 -13.90 -8.39 1.49
N ARG A 242 -14.07 -7.07 1.66
CA ARG A 242 -15.18 -6.28 1.12
C ARG A 242 -14.75 -5.24 0.08
N ALA A 243 -13.48 -4.91 0.02
CA ALA A 243 -12.90 -4.01 -1.00
C ALA A 243 -11.41 -4.29 -1.14
N ILE A 244 -10.84 -4.08 -2.33
CA ILE A 244 -9.41 -4.26 -2.57
C ILE A 244 -8.79 -3.08 -3.32
N VAL A 245 -7.52 -2.80 -3.02
CA VAL A 245 -6.69 -1.86 -3.76
C VAL A 245 -5.48 -2.61 -4.32
N LEU A 246 -5.19 -2.40 -5.59
CA LEU A 246 -4.13 -3.06 -6.34
C LEU A 246 -3.10 -2.03 -6.80
N MET A 247 -1.82 -2.24 -6.53
CA MET A 247 -0.72 -1.38 -6.93
C MET A 247 0.28 -2.21 -7.75
N ALA A 248 0.48 -1.88 -9.02
CA ALA A 248 1.33 -2.63 -9.96
C ALA A 248 1.15 -4.17 -9.82
N PRO A 249 -0.09 -4.68 -9.89
CA PRO A 249 -0.44 -6.03 -9.48
C PRO A 249 0.08 -7.10 -10.42
N ASN A 250 0.43 -8.28 -9.88
CA ASN A 250 0.63 -9.49 -10.65
C ASN A 250 -0.74 -10.11 -11.00
N ALA A 251 -1.11 -10.11 -12.28
CA ALA A 251 -2.38 -10.62 -12.79
C ALA A 251 -2.23 -11.92 -13.64
N ALA A 252 -1.02 -12.36 -13.91
CA ALA A 252 -0.76 -13.50 -14.81
C ALA A 252 -1.44 -14.82 -14.38
N PRO A 253 -1.59 -15.17 -13.08
CA PRO A 253 -2.25 -16.40 -12.68
C PRO A 253 -3.79 -16.42 -12.85
N PHE A 254 -4.38 -15.37 -13.39
CA PHE A 254 -5.83 -15.28 -13.58
C PHE A 254 -6.18 -15.16 -15.05
N ASP A 255 -7.14 -15.95 -15.53
CA ASP A 255 -7.82 -15.70 -16.78
C ASP A 255 -8.96 -14.65 -16.60
N ASP A 256 -9.56 -14.22 -17.70
CA ASP A 256 -10.60 -13.18 -17.66
C ASP A 256 -11.89 -13.68 -16.99
N GLU A 257 -12.19 -14.98 -17.07
CA GLU A 257 -13.31 -15.59 -16.37
C GLU A 257 -13.12 -15.50 -14.85
N ALA A 258 -11.92 -15.84 -14.37
CA ALA A 258 -11.57 -15.73 -12.94
C ALA A 258 -11.66 -14.29 -12.45
N LEU A 259 -11.16 -13.34 -13.24
CA LEU A 259 -11.23 -11.90 -12.90
C LEU A 259 -12.68 -11.40 -12.86
N GLY A 260 -13.54 -11.89 -13.77
CA GLY A 260 -14.97 -11.56 -13.78
C GLY A 260 -15.73 -12.04 -12.54
N ARG A 261 -15.17 -12.95 -11.73
CA ARG A 261 -15.77 -13.44 -10.47
C ARG A 261 -15.51 -12.54 -9.27
N VAL A 262 -14.64 -11.53 -9.38
CA VAL A 262 -14.39 -10.56 -8.32
C VAL A 262 -15.65 -9.73 -8.08
N ALA A 263 -16.28 -9.90 -6.92
CA ALA A 263 -17.57 -9.28 -6.60
C ALA A 263 -17.46 -8.09 -5.63
N VAL A 264 -16.26 -7.69 -5.28
CA VAL A 264 -16.01 -6.57 -4.37
C VAL A 264 -15.50 -5.35 -5.14
N PRO A 265 -15.73 -4.13 -4.64
CA PRO A 265 -15.13 -2.92 -5.22
C PRO A 265 -13.61 -3.03 -5.36
N VAL A 266 -13.08 -2.59 -6.50
CA VAL A 266 -11.66 -2.61 -6.81
C VAL A 266 -11.21 -1.21 -7.21
N ARG A 267 -10.07 -0.77 -6.65
CA ARG A 267 -9.26 0.33 -7.17
C ARG A 267 -7.90 -0.22 -7.59
N ALA A 268 -7.44 0.10 -8.79
CA ALA A 268 -6.20 -0.41 -9.33
C ALA A 268 -5.32 0.72 -9.86
N TYR A 269 -4.02 0.62 -9.60
CA TYR A 269 -2.99 1.52 -10.10
C TYR A 269 -2.00 0.74 -10.96
N GLY A 270 -1.81 1.19 -12.21
CA GLY A 270 -0.74 0.76 -13.08
C GLY A 270 0.44 1.72 -13.02
N ALA A 271 1.66 1.23 -13.25
CA ALA A 271 2.85 2.05 -13.42
C ALA A 271 3.27 2.05 -14.88
N GLU A 272 3.34 3.22 -15.51
CA GLU A 272 3.58 3.32 -16.96
C GLU A 272 4.93 2.71 -17.40
N ARG A 273 5.96 2.84 -16.54
CA ARG A 273 7.31 2.30 -16.78
C ARG A 273 7.59 1.04 -15.97
N ASP A 274 6.53 0.27 -15.66
CA ASP A 274 6.69 -1.03 -15.00
C ASP A 274 7.35 -2.01 -16.00
N ASP A 275 8.52 -2.47 -15.64
CA ASP A 275 9.29 -3.44 -16.42
C ASP A 275 9.33 -4.84 -15.78
N LEU A 276 8.65 -5.01 -14.63
CA LEU A 276 8.55 -6.26 -13.89
C LEU A 276 7.20 -6.93 -14.09
N THR A 277 6.11 -6.15 -14.04
CA THR A 277 4.75 -6.58 -14.41
C THR A 277 4.25 -5.63 -15.49
N LEU A 278 4.62 -5.91 -16.75
CA LEU A 278 4.34 -5.00 -17.86
C LEU A 278 2.87 -4.58 -17.84
N VAL A 279 2.64 -3.28 -17.78
CA VAL A 279 1.32 -2.70 -17.51
C VAL A 279 0.24 -3.24 -18.46
N ARG A 280 0.57 -3.46 -19.76
CA ARG A 280 -0.37 -3.95 -20.77
C ARG A 280 -0.91 -5.36 -20.51
N TYR A 281 -0.13 -6.22 -19.84
CA TYR A 281 -0.50 -7.60 -19.54
C TYR A 281 -1.04 -7.78 -18.12
N HIS A 282 -0.80 -6.81 -17.26
CA HIS A 282 -1.20 -6.86 -15.85
C HIS A 282 -2.24 -5.79 -15.54
N ALA A 283 -1.88 -4.56 -15.17
CA ALA A 283 -2.82 -3.56 -14.68
C ALA A 283 -3.86 -3.10 -15.73
N ASP A 284 -3.45 -2.86 -16.99
CA ASP A 284 -4.37 -2.49 -18.08
C ASP A 284 -5.34 -3.62 -18.44
N ARG A 285 -4.87 -4.88 -18.36
CA ARG A 285 -5.72 -6.04 -18.56
C ARG A 285 -6.76 -6.16 -17.44
N LEU A 286 -6.36 -5.95 -16.18
CA LEU A 286 -7.29 -5.94 -15.04
C LEU A 286 -8.38 -4.88 -15.20
N ALA A 287 -8.05 -3.69 -15.69
CA ALA A 287 -9.02 -2.62 -15.92
C ALA A 287 -10.13 -3.01 -16.92
N LYS A 288 -9.84 -3.98 -17.82
CA LYS A 288 -10.78 -4.47 -18.84
C LYS A 288 -11.54 -5.72 -18.40
N ALA A 289 -10.88 -6.61 -17.63
CA ALA A 289 -11.41 -7.92 -17.27
C ALA A 289 -12.18 -7.93 -15.93
N LEU A 290 -11.90 -6.98 -15.05
CA LEU A 290 -12.64 -6.82 -13.79
C LEU A 290 -14.03 -6.25 -14.03
N PRO A 291 -14.99 -6.54 -13.12
CA PRO A 291 -16.37 -6.05 -13.25
C PRO A 291 -16.48 -4.53 -13.39
N PRO A 292 -17.57 -4.03 -14.04
CA PRO A 292 -17.85 -2.62 -14.13
C PRO A 292 -17.86 -1.91 -12.76
N GLY A 293 -17.31 -0.70 -12.72
CA GLY A 293 -17.14 0.06 -11.46
C GLY A 293 -15.74 -0.09 -10.83
N THR A 294 -14.85 -0.87 -11.45
CA THR A 294 -13.43 -0.85 -11.11
C THR A 294 -12.85 0.53 -11.39
N GLU A 295 -12.23 1.13 -10.37
CA GLU A 295 -11.54 2.41 -10.50
C GLU A 295 -10.08 2.14 -10.93
N TYR A 296 -9.66 2.59 -12.11
CA TYR A 296 -8.31 2.38 -12.62
C TYR A 296 -7.59 3.69 -12.92
N LEU A 297 -6.34 3.79 -12.49
CA LEU A 297 -5.46 4.92 -12.80
C LEU A 297 -4.07 4.43 -13.22
N LEU A 298 -3.62 4.87 -14.39
CA LEU A 298 -2.25 4.70 -14.86
C LEU A 298 -1.38 5.86 -14.37
N ILE A 299 -0.42 5.57 -13.49
CA ILE A 299 0.52 6.57 -12.99
C ILE A 299 1.63 6.77 -14.02
N LYS A 300 1.63 7.96 -14.63
CA LYS A 300 2.61 8.32 -15.66
C LYS A 300 4.03 8.35 -15.09
N ARG A 301 4.98 7.80 -15.86
CA ARG A 301 6.41 7.71 -15.53
C ARG A 301 6.75 6.88 -14.29
N ALA A 302 5.79 6.35 -13.53
CA ALA A 302 6.04 5.48 -12.39
C ALA A 302 6.64 4.14 -12.85
N GLY A 303 7.55 3.58 -12.06
CA GLY A 303 8.07 2.22 -12.19
C GLY A 303 7.39 1.26 -11.20
N HIS A 304 7.73 -0.03 -11.30
CA HIS A 304 7.16 -1.07 -10.43
C HIS A 304 7.26 -0.75 -8.94
N PHE A 305 8.42 -0.27 -8.51
CA PHE A 305 8.71 0.00 -7.09
C PHE A 305 8.32 1.41 -6.63
N SER A 306 7.75 2.24 -7.49
CA SER A 306 7.32 3.58 -7.11
C SER A 306 6.23 3.58 -6.01
N PHE A 307 5.49 2.48 -5.86
CA PHE A 307 4.50 2.31 -4.79
C PHE A 307 5.10 1.92 -3.42
N VAL A 308 6.40 1.66 -3.36
CA VAL A 308 7.09 1.36 -2.10
C VAL A 308 7.54 2.67 -1.47
N ALA A 309 7.28 2.85 -0.17
CA ALA A 309 7.71 4.04 0.57
C ALA A 309 9.23 4.24 0.53
N SER A 310 9.67 5.48 0.47
CA SER A 310 11.08 5.86 0.34
C SER A 310 11.97 5.24 1.40
N PHE A 311 13.18 4.87 1.00
CA PHE A 311 14.17 4.30 1.91
C PHE A 311 15.13 5.36 2.45
N PRO A 312 15.61 5.22 3.70
CA PRO A 312 16.73 6.00 4.20
C PRO A 312 17.92 5.92 3.23
N TRP A 313 18.65 7.01 3.09
CA TRP A 313 19.73 7.12 2.10
C TRP A 313 20.74 5.98 2.18
N ALA A 314 21.07 5.53 3.40
CA ALA A 314 22.02 4.43 3.63
C ALA A 314 21.51 3.08 3.09
N LEU A 315 20.20 2.85 3.10
CA LEU A 315 19.60 1.62 2.57
C LEU A 315 19.48 1.63 1.05
N ARG A 316 19.48 2.80 0.40
CA ARG A 316 19.32 2.91 -1.08
C ARG A 316 20.38 2.15 -1.85
N PHE A 317 21.59 2.02 -1.29
CA PHE A 317 22.69 1.28 -1.91
C PHE A 317 22.56 -0.24 -1.76
N VAL A 318 21.83 -0.71 -0.74
CA VAL A 318 21.66 -2.13 -0.43
C VAL A 318 20.38 -2.70 -1.05
N VAL A 319 19.32 -1.92 -1.03
CA VAL A 319 17.99 -2.34 -1.50
C VAL A 319 17.90 -2.37 -3.03
N GLY A 320 18.78 -1.66 -3.72
CA GLY A 320 18.86 -1.69 -5.18
C GLY A 320 17.69 -0.98 -5.88
N GLU A 321 17.05 -1.64 -6.84
CA GLU A 321 15.99 -1.06 -7.69
C GLU A 321 14.79 -0.58 -6.88
N ALA A 322 14.40 -1.27 -5.82
CA ALA A 322 13.24 -0.88 -5.00
C ALA A 322 13.40 0.50 -4.33
N ALA A 323 14.64 0.97 -4.20
CA ALA A 323 14.94 2.29 -3.63
C ALA A 323 15.15 3.39 -4.68
N ARG A 324 14.99 3.07 -5.98
CA ARG A 324 15.23 4.01 -7.07
C ARG A 324 13.94 4.30 -7.82
N ASP A 325 13.77 5.55 -8.19
CA ASP A 325 12.70 5.97 -9.08
C ASP A 325 13.19 6.05 -10.52
N PRO A 326 12.31 5.87 -11.51
CA PRO A 326 12.60 6.25 -12.88
C PRO A 326 13.01 7.73 -12.97
N GLU A 327 13.83 8.04 -13.95
CA GLU A 327 14.30 9.42 -14.17
C GLU A 327 13.13 10.41 -14.25
N GLY A 328 13.24 11.49 -13.46
CA GLY A 328 12.25 12.56 -13.38
C GLY A 328 10.94 12.15 -12.71
N PHE A 329 10.93 11.10 -11.92
CA PHE A 329 9.78 10.67 -11.11
C PHE A 329 10.08 10.87 -9.62
N ASP A 330 9.09 11.33 -8.88
CA ASP A 330 9.13 11.52 -7.42
C ASP A 330 8.04 10.67 -6.77
N ARG A 331 8.44 9.56 -6.12
CA ARG A 331 7.49 8.67 -5.45
C ARG A 331 6.85 9.31 -4.22
N ASP A 332 7.57 10.15 -3.49
CA ASP A 332 7.03 10.76 -2.29
C ASP A 332 5.90 11.73 -2.66
N ALA A 333 6.11 12.56 -3.70
CA ALA A 333 5.06 13.42 -4.25
C ALA A 333 3.86 12.62 -4.79
N MET A 334 4.09 11.46 -5.41
CA MET A 334 3.00 10.56 -5.83
C MET A 334 2.23 10.01 -4.63
N HIS A 335 2.92 9.57 -3.56
CA HIS A 335 2.27 9.02 -2.37
C HIS A 335 1.42 10.07 -1.64
N GLU A 336 1.82 11.35 -1.65
CA GLU A 336 1.00 12.46 -1.12
C GLU A 336 -0.35 12.58 -1.84
N VAL A 337 -0.43 12.14 -3.10
CA VAL A 337 -1.67 12.14 -3.89
C VAL A 337 -2.45 10.84 -3.72
N ILE A 338 -1.80 9.68 -3.93
CA ILE A 338 -2.55 8.41 -3.99
C ILE A 338 -2.94 7.88 -2.62
N ASN A 339 -2.19 8.16 -1.54
CA ASN A 339 -2.55 7.66 -0.21
C ASN A 339 -3.89 8.23 0.28
N PRO A 340 -4.18 9.55 0.18
CA PRO A 340 -5.52 10.08 0.45
C PRO A 340 -6.61 9.51 -0.45
N GLU A 341 -6.32 9.27 -1.74
CA GLU A 341 -7.28 8.65 -2.66
C GLU A 341 -7.63 7.21 -2.27
N ILE A 342 -6.65 6.45 -1.76
CA ILE A 342 -6.87 5.09 -1.24
C ILE A 342 -7.73 5.13 0.03
N VAL A 343 -7.48 6.08 0.93
CA VAL A 343 -8.30 6.31 2.13
C VAL A 343 -9.74 6.63 1.72
N ASP A 344 -9.94 7.59 0.81
CA ASP A 344 -11.27 7.96 0.30
C ASP A 344 -12.00 6.77 -0.35
N PHE A 345 -11.28 5.96 -1.14
CA PHE A 345 -11.85 4.74 -1.73
C PHE A 345 -12.39 3.80 -0.65
N PHE A 346 -11.61 3.49 0.38
CA PHE A 346 -12.08 2.62 1.46
C PHE A 346 -13.22 3.26 2.27
N ASP A 347 -13.17 4.57 2.51
CA ASP A 347 -14.26 5.27 3.18
C ASP A 347 -15.57 5.16 2.40
N ARG A 348 -15.56 5.40 1.10
CA ARG A 348 -16.74 5.27 0.24
C ARG A 348 -17.25 3.83 0.13
N LYS A 349 -16.34 2.83 0.07
CA LYS A 349 -16.72 1.45 -0.23
C LYS A 349 -16.97 0.59 1.00
N LEU A 350 -16.35 0.91 2.15
CA LEU A 350 -16.50 0.15 3.38
C LEU A 350 -17.46 0.79 4.39
N ARG A 351 -17.78 2.10 4.26
CA ARG A 351 -18.71 2.80 5.16
C ARG A 351 -20.09 2.99 4.57
N ALA A 352 -20.35 2.58 3.34
CA ALA A 352 -21.61 2.82 2.62
C ALA A 352 -22.86 2.22 3.29
N ASP A 353 -22.70 1.24 4.19
CA ASP A 353 -23.82 0.62 4.92
C ASP A 353 -24.18 1.34 6.24
N GLU A 354 -23.44 2.38 6.65
CA GLU A 354 -23.87 3.22 7.77
C GLU A 354 -24.94 4.22 7.28
N PRO A 355 -26.12 4.28 7.93
CA PRO A 355 -27.08 5.33 7.60
C PRO A 355 -26.39 6.68 7.82
N ASP A 356 -26.44 7.52 6.81
CA ASP A 356 -25.80 8.85 6.78
C ASP A 356 -26.19 9.67 8.02
N ARG A 357 -25.31 9.65 9.03
CA ARG A 357 -25.44 10.53 10.20
C ARG A 357 -25.03 11.97 9.88
N ARG A 358 -24.60 12.22 8.65
CA ARG A 358 -24.26 13.54 8.13
C ARG A 358 -25.37 13.90 7.12
N GLY A 359 -26.27 14.76 7.54
CA GLY A 359 -27.29 15.32 6.68
C GLY A 359 -26.69 15.83 5.36
N GLY A 360 -27.17 15.28 4.28
CA GLY A 360 -27.09 15.65 2.89
C GLY A 360 -26.07 16.73 2.47
N ALA A 361 -24.84 16.34 2.15
CA ALA A 361 -23.99 17.12 1.26
C ALA A 361 -23.62 16.20 0.09
N GLN A 362 -24.15 16.48 -1.09
CA GLN A 362 -23.69 15.88 -2.34
C GLN A 362 -22.19 16.11 -2.53
N PRO A 363 -21.41 15.12 -3.00
CA PRO A 363 -20.01 15.34 -3.30
C PRO A 363 -19.88 16.41 -4.39
N ALA A 364 -19.01 17.37 -4.16
CA ALA A 364 -18.61 18.35 -5.15
C ALA A 364 -18.04 17.66 -6.39
N PRO A 365 -18.25 18.20 -7.59
CA PRO A 365 -17.75 17.61 -8.82
C PRO A 365 -16.24 17.54 -8.79
N SER A 366 -15.71 16.40 -9.23
CA SER A 366 -14.29 16.09 -9.38
C SER A 366 -13.52 17.25 -10.02
N HIS A 367 -12.52 17.77 -9.32
CA HIS A 367 -11.59 18.75 -9.86
C HIS A 367 -10.82 18.15 -11.05
N PRO A 368 -10.54 18.97 -12.09
CA PRO A 368 -9.76 18.52 -13.23
C PRO A 368 -8.34 18.19 -12.77
N THR A 369 -7.81 17.10 -13.29
CA THR A 369 -6.44 16.63 -13.19
C THR A 369 -5.45 17.81 -13.12
N ALA A 370 -4.86 18.04 -11.95
CA ALA A 370 -3.78 18.97 -11.81
C ALA A 370 -2.58 18.44 -12.61
N ALA A 371 -2.28 19.09 -13.72
CA ALA A 371 -1.04 18.87 -14.44
C ALA A 371 0.12 19.20 -13.50
N ILE A 372 0.97 18.23 -13.25
CA ILE A 372 2.21 18.40 -12.50
C ILE A 372 3.01 19.47 -13.24
N ARG A 373 3.23 20.62 -12.60
CA ARG A 373 4.01 21.71 -13.16
C ARG A 373 5.44 21.23 -13.42
N GLU A 374 5.91 21.40 -14.64
CA GLU A 374 7.30 21.24 -15.01
C GLU A 374 8.16 22.19 -14.18
N GLY A 375 8.97 21.63 -13.30
CA GLY A 375 10.03 22.36 -12.60
C GLY A 375 11.12 22.70 -13.61
N ARG A 376 11.48 23.98 -13.71
CA ARG A 376 12.56 24.49 -14.55
C ARG A 376 13.88 23.86 -14.14
N CYS A 377 14.61 23.33 -15.11
CA CYS A 377 16.03 23.03 -15.01
C CYS A 377 16.79 24.30 -14.65
N CYS A 378 17.61 24.23 -13.61
CA CYS A 378 18.74 25.17 -13.45
C CYS A 378 19.94 24.50 -14.11
N ASP A 379 20.39 25.10 -15.24
CA ASP A 379 21.74 24.93 -15.74
C ASP A 379 22.67 25.67 -14.77
N ASP A 380 23.71 24.97 -14.31
CA ASP A 380 25.03 25.55 -14.11
C ASP A 380 26.04 24.45 -13.75
N ASP A 381 26.96 24.24 -14.69
CA ASP A 381 28.24 23.57 -14.52
C ASP A 381 29.11 24.31 -13.50
N GLN A 382 29.37 23.71 -12.34
CA GLN A 382 30.64 23.98 -11.62
C GLN A 382 31.06 22.73 -10.82
N LEU A 383 32.10 22.09 -11.32
CA LEU A 383 32.96 21.15 -10.64
C LEU A 383 33.70 21.83 -9.47
N CYS A 384 33.38 21.47 -8.23
CA CYS A 384 34.25 21.75 -7.09
C CYS A 384 34.94 20.47 -6.62
N GLY A 385 36.27 20.57 -6.58
CA GLY A 385 37.18 19.46 -6.29
C GLY A 385 36.96 18.79 -4.94
N ALA A 386 37.11 17.47 -4.92
CA ALA A 386 37.01 16.63 -3.74
C ALA A 386 38.37 16.55 -3.01
N PRO A 387 38.41 16.64 -1.67
CA PRO A 387 39.62 16.42 -0.88
C PRO A 387 39.88 14.92 -0.64
N LEU A 388 41.14 14.61 -0.44
CA LEU A 388 41.79 13.30 -0.28
C LEU A 388 41.37 12.41 0.93
N GLU A 389 40.24 12.66 1.57
CA GLU A 389 39.68 11.82 2.64
C GLU A 389 38.82 10.62 2.15
N LEU A 390 38.68 10.48 0.84
CA LEU A 390 37.78 9.48 0.24
C LEU A 390 38.28 8.03 0.34
N ILE A 391 39.58 7.79 0.58
CA ILE A 391 40.17 6.46 0.57
C ILE A 391 39.97 5.72 1.90
N ALA A 392 39.90 6.44 3.02
CA ALA A 392 39.56 5.86 4.33
C ALA A 392 38.09 5.47 4.44
N LEU A 393 37.21 6.21 3.76
CA LEU A 393 35.76 5.93 3.67
C LEU A 393 35.45 4.67 2.84
N LEU A 394 36.22 4.35 1.80
CA LEU A 394 36.02 3.16 0.96
C LEU A 394 36.30 1.84 1.70
N GLY A 395 37.30 1.80 2.57
CA GLY A 395 37.59 0.64 3.44
C GLY A 395 36.51 0.40 4.49
N PHE A 396 36.02 1.47 5.10
CA PHE A 396 34.87 1.45 6.02
C PHE A 396 33.59 1.07 5.29
N TYR A 397 33.43 1.52 4.04
CA TYR A 397 32.29 1.25 3.17
C TYR A 397 32.15 -0.22 2.82
N GLN A 398 33.24 -0.92 2.49
CA GLN A 398 33.20 -2.36 2.18
C GLN A 398 32.88 -3.20 3.42
N THR A 399 33.34 -2.81 4.60
CA THR A 399 33.06 -3.51 5.85
C THR A 399 31.65 -3.29 6.32
N VAL A 400 31.16 -2.04 6.25
CA VAL A 400 29.77 -1.68 6.58
C VAL A 400 28.78 -2.29 5.57
N SER A 401 29.09 -2.28 4.26
CA SER A 401 28.27 -2.90 3.22
C SER A 401 28.14 -4.41 3.42
N ARG A 402 29.22 -5.12 3.81
CA ARG A 402 29.17 -6.56 4.11
C ARG A 402 28.41 -6.84 5.41
N ALA A 403 28.53 -6.00 6.44
CA ALA A 403 27.76 -6.12 7.68
C ALA A 403 26.27 -5.84 7.47
N ILE A 404 25.91 -4.80 6.67
CA ILE A 404 24.54 -4.49 6.30
C ILE A 404 23.95 -5.59 5.43
N LEU A 405 24.69 -6.11 4.44
CA LEU A 405 24.26 -7.24 3.61
C LEU A 405 23.98 -8.49 4.47
N ARG A 406 24.85 -8.79 5.44
CA ARG A 406 24.60 -9.89 6.40
C ARG A 406 23.40 -9.63 7.29
N ALA A 407 23.23 -8.41 7.81
CA ALA A 407 22.12 -8.07 8.71
C ALA A 407 20.75 -7.98 8.02
N VAL A 408 20.71 -7.63 6.75
CA VAL A 408 19.46 -7.45 5.99
C VAL A 408 19.06 -8.72 5.20
N PHE A 409 20.04 -9.57 4.82
CA PHE A 409 19.80 -10.71 3.94
C PHE A 409 20.16 -12.09 4.53
N LEU A 410 20.84 -12.13 5.66
CA LEU A 410 21.12 -13.38 6.38
C LEU A 410 20.19 -13.44 7.61
N VAL A 411 19.05 -14.07 7.41
CA VAL A 411 18.36 -14.76 8.49
C VAL A 411 18.92 -16.18 8.47
N ASP A 412 19.57 -16.59 9.56
CA ASP A 412 19.91 -17.99 9.83
C ASP A 412 18.65 -18.86 9.85
#